data_899be690c621681f71fa4738254e6873
#
_entry.id   899be690c621681f71fa4738254e6873
#
_cell.length_a   1.000
_cell.length_b   1.000
_cell.length_c   1.000
_cell.angle_alpha   90.00
_cell.angle_beta   90.00
_cell.angle_gamma   90.00
#
_symmetry.space_group_name_H-M   'P 1'
#
loop_
_entity.id
_entity.type
_entity.pdbx_description
1 polymer ?
#
loop_
_entity_poly.entity_id
_entity_poly.type
_entity_poly.pdbx_seq_one_letter_code
_entity_poly.pdbx_strand_id
1 'polypeptide(L)'
;MIDLDMVRNDVKGILNQSFGINLKCTRTDKLIKCHFNANSKVIYENGAVGTEITALITLEDAKNLRLKDEIEILGARYEITKIVLESQVLKRLFLREI
;
A
#
# COMPACT_ATOMS: atom_id res chain seq x y z
N MET A 1 16.93 19.50 -18.38
CA MET A 1 16.90 19.61 -16.91
C MET A 1 15.53 19.19 -16.43
N ILE A 2 15.51 18.36 -15.42
CA ILE A 2 14.26 17.98 -14.78
C ILE A 2 14.03 18.94 -13.61
N ASP A 3 12.96 19.71 -13.66
CA ASP A 3 12.57 20.54 -12.54
C ASP A 3 11.73 19.74 -11.54
N LEU A 4 11.42 20.34 -10.39
CA LEU A 4 10.69 19.67 -9.33
C LEU A 4 9.28 19.31 -9.75
N ASP A 5 8.63 20.15 -10.54
CA ASP A 5 7.27 19.89 -11.00
C ASP A 5 7.25 18.72 -11.98
N MET A 6 8.26 18.64 -12.85
CA MET A 6 8.41 17.57 -13.79
C MET A 6 8.66 16.23 -13.07
N VAL A 7 9.49 16.25 -12.04
CA VAL A 7 9.73 15.06 -11.21
C VAL A 7 8.44 14.62 -10.51
N ARG A 8 7.68 15.56 -9.98
CA ARG A 8 6.38 15.25 -9.35
C ARG A 8 5.39 14.65 -10.32
N ASN A 9 5.34 15.18 -11.54
CA ASN A 9 4.46 14.65 -12.57
C ASN A 9 4.85 13.24 -12.97
N ASP A 10 6.14 12.96 -13.09
CA ASP A 10 6.64 11.62 -13.39
C ASP A 10 6.27 10.65 -12.27
N VAL A 11 6.44 11.05 -11.02
CA VAL A 11 6.08 10.23 -9.86
C VAL A 11 4.57 9.95 -9.87
N LYS A 12 3.74 10.97 -10.11
CA LYS A 12 2.30 10.77 -10.23
C LYS A 12 1.93 9.83 -11.36
N GLY A 13 2.59 9.95 -12.51
CA GLY A 13 2.36 9.05 -13.63
C GLY A 13 2.71 7.62 -13.28
N ILE A 14 3.83 7.39 -12.63
CA ILE A 14 4.26 6.08 -12.16
C ILE A 14 3.27 5.55 -11.13
N LEU A 15 2.86 6.36 -10.17
CA LEU A 15 1.90 5.96 -9.14
C LEU A 15 0.56 5.58 -9.77
N ASN A 16 0.07 6.34 -10.74
CA ASN A 16 -1.18 6.03 -11.41
C ASN A 16 -1.11 4.73 -12.21
N GLN A 17 0.04 4.43 -12.80
CA GLN A 17 0.25 3.15 -13.50
C GLN A 17 0.37 1.99 -12.51
N SER A 18 1.12 2.21 -11.42
CA SER A 18 1.37 1.18 -10.41
C SER A 18 0.20 1.02 -9.45
N PHE A 19 -0.54 2.09 -9.20
CA PHE A 19 -1.66 2.14 -8.27
C PHE A 19 -2.99 1.95 -8.99
N GLY A 20 -3.05 0.98 -9.91
CA GLY A 20 -4.25 0.68 -10.68
C GLY A 20 -5.23 -0.24 -9.98
N ILE A 21 -4.88 -0.77 -8.82
CA ILE A 21 -5.70 -1.73 -8.09
C ILE A 21 -6.51 -1.00 -7.02
N ASN A 22 -7.80 -1.31 -6.96
CA ASN A 22 -8.69 -0.74 -5.96
C ASN A 22 -8.65 -1.58 -4.68
N LEU A 23 -8.46 -0.89 -3.57
CA LEU A 23 -8.57 -1.41 -2.22
C LEU A 23 -9.84 -0.83 -1.61
N LYS A 24 -10.73 -1.68 -1.11
CA LYS A 24 -11.93 -1.22 -0.43
C LYS A 24 -11.82 -1.48 1.06
N CYS A 25 -11.94 -0.42 1.86
CA CYS A 25 -12.01 -0.55 3.30
C CYS A 25 -13.45 -0.81 3.72
N THR A 26 -13.70 -1.94 4.37
CA THR A 26 -15.06 -2.32 4.76
C THR A 26 -15.63 -1.37 5.82
N ARG A 27 -14.78 -0.85 6.70
CA ARG A 27 -15.23 0.05 7.76
C ARG A 27 -15.71 1.40 7.23
N THR A 28 -15.00 1.97 6.24
CA THR A 28 -15.31 3.29 5.68
C THR A 28 -16.07 3.23 4.36
N ASP A 29 -16.12 2.05 3.74
CA ASP A 29 -16.72 1.82 2.42
C ASP A 29 -16.10 2.68 1.32
N LYS A 30 -14.85 3.11 1.50
CA LYS A 30 -14.12 3.92 0.54
C LYS A 30 -13.23 3.07 -0.33
N LEU A 31 -13.12 3.46 -1.60
CA LEU A 31 -12.17 2.87 -2.53
C LEU A 31 -10.89 3.69 -2.54
N ILE A 32 -9.78 3.01 -2.42
CA ILE A 32 -8.45 3.60 -2.40
C ILE A 32 -7.61 2.93 -3.47
N LYS A 33 -6.86 3.71 -4.22
CA LYS A 33 -5.91 3.16 -5.19
C LYS A 33 -4.65 2.69 -4.47
N CYS A 34 -4.19 1.50 -4.79
CA CYS A 34 -2.99 0.94 -4.18
C CYS A 34 -2.12 0.21 -5.19
N HIS A 35 -0.86 0.03 -4.82
CA HIS A 35 0.05 -0.89 -5.50
C HIS A 35 0.12 -2.17 -4.67
N PHE A 36 -0.53 -3.22 -5.15
CA PHE A 36 -0.63 -4.49 -4.44
C PHE A 36 0.50 -5.42 -4.84
N ASN A 37 1.16 -6.03 -3.84
CA ASN A 37 2.21 -7.01 -4.06
C ASN A 37 2.00 -8.19 -3.10
N ALA A 38 1.63 -9.34 -3.66
CA ALA A 38 1.38 -10.54 -2.86
C ALA A 38 2.67 -11.29 -2.47
N ASN A 39 3.82 -10.91 -3.04
CA ASN A 39 5.09 -11.60 -2.84
C ASN A 39 6.21 -10.63 -2.51
N SER A 40 5.94 -9.66 -1.64
CA SER A 40 6.95 -8.69 -1.24
C SER A 40 8.01 -9.35 -0.38
N LYS A 41 9.28 -9.21 -0.75
CA LYS A 41 10.39 -9.75 0.05
C LYS A 41 10.64 -8.87 1.25
N VAL A 42 10.77 -9.50 2.41
CA VAL A 42 11.10 -8.81 3.66
C VAL A 42 12.26 -9.52 4.35
N ILE A 43 13.08 -8.73 5.05
CA ILE A 43 14.17 -9.25 5.87
C ILE A 43 13.74 -9.06 7.33
N TYR A 44 13.63 -10.15 8.06
CA TYR A 44 13.27 -10.10 9.48
C TYR A 44 14.47 -9.74 10.34
N GLU A 45 14.23 -9.38 11.59
CA GLU A 45 15.27 -8.95 12.52
C GLU A 45 16.37 -10.01 12.74
N ASN A 46 15.99 -11.29 12.64
CA ASN A 46 16.94 -12.40 12.78
C ASN A 46 17.74 -12.70 11.51
N GLY A 47 17.59 -11.85 10.47
CA GLY A 47 18.29 -12.05 9.20
C GLY A 47 17.59 -13.00 8.23
N ALA A 48 16.50 -13.64 8.65
CA ALA A 48 15.74 -14.51 7.76
C ALA A 48 15.04 -13.68 6.68
N VAL A 49 14.90 -14.26 5.49
CA VAL A 49 14.18 -13.63 4.38
C VAL A 49 12.85 -14.35 4.19
N GLY A 50 11.78 -13.60 4.12
CA GLY A 50 10.45 -14.15 3.87
C GLY A 50 9.69 -13.34 2.83
N THR A 51 8.45 -13.72 2.59
CA THR A 51 7.54 -12.99 1.73
C THR A 51 6.33 -12.55 2.52
N GLU A 52 5.84 -11.35 2.21
CA GLU A 52 4.67 -10.77 2.84
C GLU A 52 3.74 -10.24 1.77
N ILE A 53 2.46 -10.17 2.09
CA ILE A 53 1.48 -9.50 1.24
C ILE A 53 1.48 -8.03 1.65
N THR A 54 1.71 -7.14 0.69
CA THR A 54 1.78 -5.70 0.98
C THR A 54 0.96 -4.89 -0.01
N ALA A 55 0.57 -3.69 0.41
CA ALA A 55 -0.04 -2.70 -0.44
C ALA A 55 0.55 -1.33 -0.13
N LEU A 56 0.97 -0.61 -1.15
CA LEU A 56 1.43 0.78 -1.02
C LEU A 56 0.26 1.71 -1.29
N ILE A 57 0.09 2.68 -0.40
CA ILE A 57 -0.95 3.72 -0.54
C ILE A 57 -0.34 5.07 -0.22
N THR A 58 -1.04 6.14 -0.58
CA THR A 58 -0.60 7.50 -0.25
C THR A 58 -0.79 7.75 1.24
N LEU A 59 -0.01 8.70 1.79
CA LEU A 59 -0.16 9.10 3.19
C LEU A 59 -1.56 9.61 3.49
N GLU A 60 -2.15 10.33 2.54
CA GLU A 60 -3.49 10.90 2.70
C GLU A 60 -4.53 9.80 2.84
N ASP A 61 -4.46 8.79 1.98
CA ASP A 61 -5.39 7.65 2.05
C ASP A 61 -5.17 6.84 3.32
N ALA A 62 -3.91 6.73 3.78
CA ALA A 62 -3.57 5.98 4.97
C ALA A 62 -4.18 6.56 6.25
N LYS A 63 -4.51 7.85 6.26
CA LYS A 63 -5.14 8.49 7.43
C LYS A 63 -6.48 7.86 7.77
N ASN A 64 -7.15 7.26 6.81
CA ASN A 64 -8.46 6.65 6.99
C ASN A 64 -8.39 5.16 7.30
N LEU A 65 -7.19 4.59 7.37
CA LEU A 65 -6.98 3.17 7.64
C LEU A 65 -6.33 2.97 9.00
N ARG A 66 -6.68 1.88 9.67
CA ARG A 66 -6.17 1.53 10.99
C ARG A 66 -5.70 0.09 11.01
N LEU A 67 -4.88 -0.24 12.00
CA LEU A 67 -4.52 -1.63 12.27
C LEU A 67 -5.78 -2.45 12.50
N LYS A 68 -5.78 -3.67 11.99
CA LYS A 68 -6.87 -4.64 12.06
C LYS A 68 -8.08 -4.29 11.19
N ASP A 69 -8.02 -3.21 10.41
CA ASP A 69 -9.08 -2.95 9.44
C ASP A 69 -9.12 -4.07 8.41
N GLU A 70 -10.33 -4.47 8.06
CA GLU A 70 -10.55 -5.42 6.99
C GLU A 70 -10.66 -4.69 5.66
N ILE A 71 -9.91 -5.16 4.68
CA ILE A 71 -9.93 -4.57 3.33
C ILE A 71 -10.14 -5.66 2.29
N GLU A 72 -10.64 -5.25 1.15
CA GLU A 72 -10.84 -6.14 0.01
C GLU A 72 -10.01 -5.66 -1.17
N ILE A 73 -9.23 -6.57 -1.75
CA ILE A 73 -8.39 -6.31 -2.92
C ILE A 73 -8.59 -7.48 -3.89
N LEU A 74 -8.96 -7.17 -5.13
CA LEU A 74 -9.13 -8.18 -6.19
C LEU A 74 -10.05 -9.34 -5.78
N GLY A 75 -11.09 -9.04 -5.00
CA GLY A 75 -12.06 -10.04 -4.56
C GLY A 75 -11.64 -10.87 -3.36
N ALA A 76 -10.45 -10.67 -2.82
CA ALA A 76 -9.97 -11.33 -1.62
C ALA A 76 -9.99 -10.38 -0.44
N ARG A 77 -10.18 -10.92 0.76
CA ARG A 77 -10.22 -10.14 1.99
C ARG A 77 -8.93 -10.27 2.75
N TYR A 78 -8.48 -9.15 3.30
CA TYR A 78 -7.25 -9.07 4.07
C TYR A 78 -7.46 -8.25 5.33
N GLU A 79 -6.63 -8.51 6.33
CA GLU A 79 -6.57 -7.70 7.54
C GLU A 79 -5.25 -6.94 7.55
N ILE A 80 -5.30 -5.66 7.91
CA ILE A 80 -4.08 -4.85 8.06
C ILE A 80 -3.41 -5.23 9.37
N THR A 81 -2.21 -5.82 9.27
CA THR A 81 -1.45 -6.23 10.46
C THR A 81 -0.38 -5.22 10.87
N LYS A 82 0.07 -4.39 9.93
CA LYS A 82 1.11 -3.40 10.20
C LYS A 82 1.00 -2.27 9.17
N ILE A 83 1.29 -1.06 9.60
CA ILE A 83 1.37 0.12 8.73
C ILE A 83 2.72 0.76 8.94
N VAL A 84 3.51 0.90 7.88
CA VAL A 84 4.87 1.41 7.92
C VAL A 84 5.02 2.57 6.96
N LEU A 85 5.72 3.61 7.39
CA LEU A 85 6.08 4.73 6.52
C LEU A 85 7.15 4.23 5.52
N GLU A 86 6.81 4.25 4.24
CA GLU A 86 7.71 3.80 3.18
C GLU A 86 8.56 4.96 2.64
N SER A 87 7.93 6.11 2.51
CA SER A 87 8.58 7.33 2.03
C SER A 87 7.83 8.55 2.54
N GLN A 88 8.24 9.74 2.09
CA GLN A 88 7.57 10.99 2.48
C GLN A 88 6.13 11.08 2.00
N VAL A 89 5.73 10.26 1.03
CA VAL A 89 4.41 10.33 0.40
C VAL A 89 3.66 9.01 0.40
N LEU A 90 4.29 7.93 0.86
CA LEU A 90 3.70 6.59 0.80
C LEU A 90 3.79 5.87 2.14
N LYS A 91 2.77 5.08 2.42
CA LYS A 91 2.79 4.09 3.49
C LYS A 91 2.61 2.70 2.91
N ARG A 92 3.26 1.73 3.53
CA ARG A 92 3.13 0.31 3.19
C ARG A 92 2.25 -0.36 4.22
N LEU A 93 1.23 -1.04 3.74
CA LEU A 93 0.37 -1.88 4.56
C LEU A 93 0.85 -3.31 4.46
N PHE A 94 1.02 -3.96 5.60
CA PHE A 94 1.24 -5.40 5.66
C PHE A 94 -0.09 -6.07 5.90
N LEU A 95 -0.39 -7.08 5.09
CA LEU A 95 -1.70 -7.69 5.04
C LEU A 95 -1.63 -9.18 5.36
N ARG A 96 -2.69 -9.67 5.97
CA ARG A 96 -2.90 -11.08 6.22
C ARG A 96 -4.22 -11.48 5.58
N GLU A 97 -4.21 -12.54 4.79
CA GLU A 97 -5.43 -13.06 4.17
C GLU A 97 -6.35 -13.64 5.25
N ILE A 98 -7.62 -13.27 5.15
CA ILE A 98 -8.65 -13.77 6.07
C ILE A 98 -9.27 -15.06 5.54
#